data_c4f31c2dc5712c14a3bac181f68fc69d
#
_entry.id   c4f31c2dc5712c14a3bac181f68fc69d
#
_cell.length_a   1.000
_cell.length_b   1.000
_cell.length_c   1.000
_cell.angle_alpha   90.00
_cell.angle_beta   90.00
_cell.angle_gamma   90.00
#
_symmetry.space_group_name_H-M   'P 1'
#
loop_
_entity.id
_entity.type
_entity.pdbx_description
1 polymer ?
#
loop_
_entity_poly.entity_id
_entity_poly.type
_entity_poly.pdbx_seq_one_letter_code
_entity_poly.pdbx_strand_id
1 'polypeptide(L)'
;EETPSGAGVSPHWHYYLEMLYILKGDLQAQCDNDFYMLHPGDLILFYPQAVHSMHRAPESKEDVEYFVIMIDLNFLNITNEYRTRFSKLFRIAYQQNPDYIHFRRTELQELPILQLLSHSLEEKRTHSYGYDVLICSNIASLLTYLMRCLQKKGVDTDTIITAPDDCDASIYSISKYIEQHCGEPLRVHELAQMCGMSYSYFAKLFRETYNQSCKEYIEFTRINKATDLLLFTNQDLTYISQETGFADCSHLIRTFKKWKGMTPKQWKKTLK
;
A
#
# COMPACT_ATOMS: atom_id res chain seq x y z
N GLU A 1 12.68 -4.77 7.32
CA GLU A 1 13.71 -3.99 8.04
C GLU A 1 13.69 -4.43 9.49
N GLU A 2 14.87 -4.78 10.04
CA GLU A 2 15.03 -4.99 11.47
C GLU A 2 14.94 -3.62 12.15
N THR A 3 13.77 -3.31 12.73
CA THR A 3 13.68 -2.15 13.62
C THR A 3 14.40 -2.46 14.93
N PRO A 4 15.16 -1.53 15.50
CA PRO A 4 15.84 -1.77 16.79
C PRO A 4 14.80 -2.16 17.85
N SER A 5 15.06 -3.24 18.56
CA SER A 5 14.24 -3.76 19.65
C SER A 5 13.95 -2.64 20.65
N GLY A 6 12.70 -2.21 20.79
CA GLY A 6 12.24 -1.35 21.87
C GLY A 6 11.63 -0.01 21.52
N ALA A 7 11.82 0.53 20.33
CA ALA A 7 11.19 1.79 19.94
C ALA A 7 9.88 1.51 19.20
N GLY A 8 8.76 1.93 19.79
CA GLY A 8 7.47 1.93 19.11
C GLY A 8 7.51 2.81 17.84
N VAL A 9 6.64 2.53 16.89
CA VAL A 9 6.46 3.36 15.70
C VAL A 9 5.41 4.41 16.02
N SER A 10 5.82 5.69 15.99
CA SER A 10 4.94 6.84 16.24
C SER A 10 3.80 6.91 15.21
N PRO A 11 2.67 7.57 15.53
CA PRO A 11 1.56 7.74 14.59
C PRO A 11 2.04 8.31 13.26
N HIS A 12 1.72 7.58 12.19
CA HIS A 12 2.06 7.95 10.81
C HIS A 12 1.02 7.36 9.85
N TRP A 13 1.13 7.73 8.60
CA TRP A 13 0.31 7.17 7.54
C TRP A 13 1.12 7.09 6.24
N HIS A 14 0.70 6.23 5.34
CA HIS A 14 1.28 6.09 3.99
C HIS A 14 0.23 5.58 2.99
N TYR A 15 0.58 5.58 1.72
CA TYR A 15 -0.32 5.16 0.64
C TYR A 15 -0.31 3.64 0.38
N TYR A 16 0.52 2.91 1.08
CA TYR A 16 0.60 1.47 1.00
C TYR A 16 -0.46 0.80 1.86
N LEU A 17 -0.91 -0.36 1.42
CA LEU A 17 -1.54 -1.32 2.31
C LEU A 17 -0.43 -1.89 3.20
N GLU A 18 -0.57 -1.84 4.50
CA GLU A 18 0.39 -2.45 5.43
C GLU A 18 -0.27 -3.58 6.20
N MET A 19 0.47 -4.65 6.39
CA MET A 19 0.07 -5.76 7.25
C MET A 19 1.18 -6.08 8.24
N LEU A 20 0.79 -6.40 9.46
CA LEU A 20 1.66 -6.94 10.49
C LEU A 20 1.19 -8.35 10.84
N TYR A 21 2.10 -9.31 10.82
CA TYR A 21 1.84 -10.66 11.31
C TYR A 21 2.79 -10.95 12.48
N ILE A 22 2.22 -11.23 13.66
CA ILE A 22 2.99 -11.38 14.89
C ILE A 22 3.56 -12.79 14.99
N LEU A 23 4.89 -12.88 15.16
CA LEU A 23 5.60 -14.15 15.35
C LEU A 23 5.79 -14.46 16.84
N LYS A 24 6.16 -13.43 17.63
CA LYS A 24 6.49 -13.57 19.04
C LYS A 24 6.18 -12.29 19.81
N GLY A 25 5.82 -12.47 21.09
CA GLY A 25 5.50 -11.35 21.99
C GLY A 25 4.17 -10.66 21.68
N ASP A 26 3.80 -9.71 22.51
CA ASP A 26 2.56 -8.97 22.39
C ASP A 26 2.82 -7.54 21.91
N LEU A 27 2.05 -7.10 20.92
CA LEU A 27 2.14 -5.78 20.31
C LEU A 27 0.82 -5.04 20.46
N GLN A 28 0.86 -3.79 20.92
CA GLN A 28 -0.27 -2.89 20.87
C GLN A 28 -0.19 -2.09 19.56
N ALA A 29 -1.22 -2.20 18.73
CA ALA A 29 -1.38 -1.39 17.53
C ALA A 29 -2.54 -0.41 17.70
N GLN A 30 -2.46 0.72 17.02
CA GLN A 30 -3.54 1.70 16.91
C GLN A 30 -3.83 1.95 15.43
N CYS A 31 -5.10 2.00 15.05
CA CYS A 31 -5.55 2.44 13.74
C CYS A 31 -6.62 3.52 13.95
N ASP A 32 -6.35 4.73 13.50
CA ASP A 32 -7.15 5.92 13.78
C ASP A 32 -7.40 6.09 15.29
N ASN A 33 -8.62 5.83 15.78
CA ASN A 33 -8.98 5.93 17.20
C ASN A 33 -9.09 4.57 17.90
N ASP A 34 -8.93 3.47 17.19
CA ASP A 34 -9.13 2.12 17.71
C ASP A 34 -7.81 1.46 18.09
N PHE A 35 -7.82 0.76 19.23
CA PHE A 35 -6.65 0.08 19.77
C PHE A 35 -6.82 -1.44 19.68
N TYR A 36 -5.75 -2.12 19.34
CA TYR A 36 -5.70 -3.57 19.15
C TYR A 36 -4.58 -4.16 19.99
N MET A 37 -4.86 -5.20 20.73
CA MET A 37 -3.85 -6.05 21.34
C MET A 37 -3.63 -7.25 20.42
N LEU A 38 -2.41 -7.39 19.90
CA LEU A 38 -2.01 -8.42 18.95
C LEU A 38 -1.13 -9.44 19.66
N HIS A 39 -1.44 -10.71 19.45
CA HIS A 39 -0.75 -11.87 20.01
C HIS A 39 -0.08 -12.69 18.89
N PRO A 40 0.87 -13.58 19.22
CA PRO A 40 1.49 -14.46 18.24
C PRO A 40 0.47 -15.26 17.40
N GLY A 41 0.60 -15.12 16.08
CA GLY A 41 -0.33 -15.69 15.10
C GLY A 41 -1.45 -14.77 14.65
N ASP A 42 -1.60 -13.59 15.27
CA ASP A 42 -2.53 -12.56 14.80
C ASP A 42 -1.95 -11.80 13.61
N LEU A 43 -2.84 -11.28 12.77
CA LEU A 43 -2.52 -10.35 11.69
C LEU A 43 -3.42 -9.13 11.78
N ILE A 44 -2.84 -7.94 11.67
CA ILE A 44 -3.59 -6.69 11.48
C ILE A 44 -3.26 -6.09 10.11
N LEU A 45 -4.26 -5.45 9.50
CA LEU A 45 -4.13 -4.81 8.20
C LEU A 45 -4.50 -3.32 8.32
N PHE A 46 -3.60 -2.44 7.91
CA PHE A 46 -3.86 -1.00 7.79
C PHE A 46 -4.11 -0.67 6.32
N TYR A 47 -5.30 -0.13 6.04
CA TYR A 47 -5.64 0.31 4.68
C TYR A 47 -4.88 1.60 4.32
N PRO A 48 -4.70 1.89 3.02
CA PRO A 48 -3.99 3.10 2.59
C PRO A 48 -4.53 4.37 3.25
N GLN A 49 -3.61 5.19 3.79
CA GLN A 49 -3.86 6.45 4.51
C GLN A 49 -4.50 6.32 5.90
N ALA A 50 -4.73 5.13 6.43
CA ALA A 50 -5.05 4.97 7.84
C ALA A 50 -3.92 5.51 8.71
N VAL A 51 -4.23 6.35 9.67
CA VAL A 51 -3.25 6.78 10.69
C VAL A 51 -3.05 5.63 11.66
N HIS A 52 -1.84 5.11 11.75
CA HIS A 52 -1.55 3.98 12.62
C HIS A 52 -0.23 4.14 13.36
N SER A 53 -0.14 3.44 14.48
CA SER A 53 1.06 3.37 15.31
C SER A 53 1.18 1.99 15.95
N MET A 54 2.39 1.66 16.38
CA MET A 54 2.68 0.38 17.03
C MET A 54 3.58 0.61 18.22
N HIS A 55 3.24 -0.04 19.32
CA HIS A 55 4.03 0.01 20.54
C HIS A 55 4.11 -1.37 21.18
N ARG A 56 5.20 -1.66 21.84
CA ARG A 56 5.28 -2.86 22.68
C ARG A 56 4.17 -2.80 23.71
N ALA A 57 3.48 -3.92 23.92
CA ALA A 57 2.48 -3.99 24.97
C ALA A 57 3.11 -3.69 26.35
N PRO A 58 2.51 -2.84 27.19
CA PRO A 58 3.11 -2.39 28.46
C PRO A 58 3.51 -3.53 29.40
N GLU A 59 2.80 -4.64 29.34
CA GLU A 59 3.02 -5.82 30.20
C GLU A 59 3.92 -6.88 29.53
N SER A 60 4.26 -6.71 28.26
CA SER A 60 5.09 -7.68 27.53
C SER A 60 6.53 -7.62 28.02
N LYS A 61 7.01 -8.77 28.54
CA LYS A 61 8.40 -8.96 28.98
C LYS A 61 9.28 -9.52 27.86
N GLU A 62 8.68 -10.06 26.82
CA GLU A 62 9.37 -10.70 25.71
C GLU A 62 9.63 -9.69 24.58
N ASP A 63 10.69 -9.92 23.83
CA ASP A 63 10.93 -9.18 22.60
C ASP A 63 9.83 -9.50 21.58
N VAL A 64 9.40 -8.48 20.83
CA VAL A 64 8.35 -8.63 19.84
C VAL A 64 9.00 -8.86 18.48
N GLU A 65 8.62 -9.95 17.82
CA GLU A 65 9.02 -10.27 16.46
C GLU A 65 7.78 -10.32 15.56
N TYR A 66 7.82 -9.67 14.41
CA TYR A 66 6.70 -9.64 13.48
C TYR A 66 7.17 -9.40 12.04
N PHE A 67 6.38 -9.87 11.08
CA PHE A 67 6.52 -9.46 9.68
C PHE A 67 5.83 -8.11 9.45
N VAL A 68 6.50 -7.22 8.74
CA VAL A 68 5.91 -6.01 8.15
C VAL A 68 5.83 -6.23 6.64
N ILE A 69 4.63 -6.11 6.09
CA ILE A 69 4.37 -6.26 4.68
C ILE A 69 3.73 -4.96 4.17
N MET A 70 4.52 -4.15 3.47
CA MET A 70 4.02 -2.93 2.81
C MET A 70 3.80 -3.23 1.34
N ILE A 71 2.58 -3.01 0.87
CA ILE A 71 2.16 -3.39 -0.48
C ILE A 71 1.68 -2.14 -1.22
N ASP A 72 2.36 -1.80 -2.29
CA ASP A 72 1.74 -1.00 -3.34
C ASP A 72 0.90 -1.93 -4.21
N LEU A 73 -0.42 -1.79 -4.13
CA LEU A 73 -1.34 -2.63 -4.89
C LEU A 73 -1.16 -2.50 -6.41
N ASN A 74 -0.49 -1.45 -6.87
CA ASN A 74 -0.16 -1.25 -8.28
C ASN A 74 0.90 -2.24 -8.79
N PHE A 75 1.76 -2.76 -7.91
CA PHE A 75 2.77 -3.75 -8.28
C PHE A 75 2.26 -5.19 -8.26
N LEU A 76 1.08 -5.44 -7.69
CA LEU A 76 0.49 -6.76 -7.79
C LEU A 76 0.01 -7.00 -9.23
N ASN A 77 0.48 -8.10 -9.83
CA ASN A 77 0.06 -8.55 -11.17
C ASN A 77 -1.37 -9.13 -11.15
N ILE A 78 -2.29 -8.34 -10.63
CA ILE A 78 -3.73 -8.61 -10.58
C ILE A 78 -4.45 -7.62 -11.49
N THR A 79 -5.65 -7.98 -11.94
CA THR A 79 -6.44 -7.08 -12.78
C THR A 79 -6.75 -5.77 -12.05
N ASN A 80 -6.89 -4.67 -12.77
CA ASN A 80 -7.24 -3.37 -12.18
C ASN A 80 -8.51 -3.46 -11.32
N GLU A 81 -9.44 -4.29 -11.71
CA GLU A 81 -10.67 -4.60 -10.99
C GLU A 81 -10.39 -5.13 -9.57
N TYR A 82 -9.52 -6.14 -9.43
CA TYR A 82 -9.15 -6.67 -8.11
C TYR A 82 -8.32 -5.69 -7.29
N ARG A 83 -7.45 -4.91 -7.91
CA ARG A 83 -6.62 -3.90 -7.24
C ARG A 83 -7.47 -2.86 -6.51
N THR A 84 -8.46 -2.31 -7.20
CA THR A 84 -9.39 -1.34 -6.62
C THR A 84 -10.26 -1.99 -5.55
N ARG A 85 -10.67 -3.23 -5.76
CA ARG A 85 -11.46 -4.01 -4.81
C ARG A 85 -10.74 -4.18 -3.48
N PHE A 86 -9.46 -4.57 -3.48
CA PHE A 86 -8.68 -4.72 -2.24
C PHE A 86 -8.61 -3.41 -1.45
N SER A 87 -8.28 -2.30 -2.11
CA SER A 87 -8.17 -0.99 -1.44
C SER A 87 -9.48 -0.56 -0.79
N LYS A 88 -10.60 -0.68 -1.51
CA LYS A 88 -11.93 -0.32 -1.01
C LYS A 88 -12.43 -1.26 0.06
N LEU A 89 -12.27 -2.56 -0.15
CA LEU A 89 -12.83 -3.59 0.72
C LEU A 89 -12.34 -3.43 2.16
N PHE A 90 -11.04 -3.30 2.38
CA PHE A 90 -10.49 -3.20 3.72
C PHE A 90 -10.89 -1.90 4.42
N ARG A 91 -11.00 -0.79 3.68
CA ARG A 91 -11.52 0.46 4.23
C ARG A 91 -12.99 0.37 4.61
N ILE A 92 -13.82 -0.21 3.74
CA ILE A 92 -15.26 -0.38 4.00
C ILE A 92 -15.46 -1.37 5.15
N ALA A 93 -14.69 -2.45 5.19
CA ALA A 93 -14.72 -3.40 6.29
C ALA A 93 -14.44 -2.70 7.63
N TYR A 94 -13.36 -1.90 7.71
CA TYR A 94 -13.05 -1.12 8.90
C TYR A 94 -14.18 -0.15 9.29
N GLN A 95 -14.77 0.56 8.31
CA GLN A 95 -15.87 1.49 8.56
C GLN A 95 -17.14 0.78 9.07
N GLN A 96 -17.38 -0.46 8.65
CA GLN A 96 -18.49 -1.27 9.16
C GLN A 96 -18.22 -1.76 10.59
N ASN A 97 -17.02 -2.23 10.85
CA ASN A 97 -16.56 -2.68 12.16
C ASN A 97 -15.03 -2.62 12.22
N PRO A 98 -14.45 -1.79 13.12
CA PRO A 98 -13.00 -1.70 13.28
C PRO A 98 -12.30 -3.05 13.53
N ASP A 99 -12.96 -4.00 14.16
CA ASP A 99 -12.40 -5.35 14.40
C ASP A 99 -12.18 -6.17 13.10
N TYR A 100 -12.73 -5.73 11.98
CA TYR A 100 -12.58 -6.48 10.70
C TYR A 100 -11.17 -6.38 10.10
N ILE A 101 -10.37 -5.41 10.48
CA ILE A 101 -8.96 -5.36 10.06
C ILE A 101 -8.02 -6.21 10.94
N HIS A 102 -8.51 -6.71 12.09
CA HIS A 102 -7.79 -7.60 12.98
C HIS A 102 -8.24 -9.07 12.74
N PHE A 103 -7.29 -9.88 12.30
CA PHE A 103 -7.45 -11.31 12.03
C PHE A 103 -6.75 -12.09 13.13
N ARG A 104 -7.55 -12.74 14.00
CA ARG A 104 -7.01 -13.48 15.12
C ARG A 104 -6.40 -14.81 14.66
N ARG A 105 -5.45 -15.32 15.43
CA ARG A 105 -4.82 -16.62 15.19
C ARG A 105 -5.86 -17.74 14.92
N THR A 106 -6.96 -17.77 15.66
CA THR A 106 -8.02 -18.77 15.48
C THR A 106 -8.69 -18.72 14.11
N GLU A 107 -8.66 -17.57 13.43
CA GLU A 107 -9.21 -17.40 12.09
C GLU A 107 -8.19 -17.77 11.00
N LEU A 108 -6.90 -17.73 11.34
CA LEU A 108 -5.78 -17.89 10.40
C LEU A 108 -5.09 -19.26 10.50
N GLN A 109 -5.28 -20.01 11.56
CA GLN A 109 -4.52 -21.21 11.91
C GLN A 109 -4.52 -22.31 10.83
N GLU A 110 -5.59 -22.42 10.04
CA GLU A 110 -5.70 -23.39 8.95
C GLU A 110 -5.26 -22.85 7.59
N LEU A 111 -4.82 -21.58 7.56
CA LEU A 111 -4.37 -20.91 6.34
C LEU A 111 -2.85 -20.88 6.27
N PRO A 112 -2.25 -20.97 5.10
CA PRO A 112 -0.78 -21.04 4.96
C PRO A 112 -0.12 -19.65 5.07
N ILE A 113 -0.59 -18.80 6.02
CA ILE A 113 -0.14 -17.42 6.14
C ILE A 113 1.36 -17.33 6.41
N LEU A 114 1.82 -18.04 7.47
CA LEU A 114 3.23 -18.04 7.84
C LEU A 114 4.12 -18.62 6.73
N GLN A 115 3.67 -19.68 6.05
CA GLN A 115 4.40 -20.28 4.94
C GLN A 115 4.58 -19.30 3.78
N LEU A 116 3.52 -18.58 3.40
CA LEU A 116 3.56 -17.58 2.33
C LEU A 116 4.53 -16.44 2.67
N LEU A 117 4.50 -15.95 3.92
CA LEU A 117 5.38 -14.88 4.38
C LEU A 117 6.83 -15.33 4.44
N SER A 118 7.10 -16.51 5.03
CA SER A 118 8.46 -17.06 5.12
C SER A 118 9.05 -17.35 3.75
N HIS A 119 8.25 -17.92 2.83
CA HIS A 119 8.67 -18.13 1.45
C HIS A 119 8.98 -16.82 0.74
N SER A 120 8.15 -15.79 0.91
CA SER A 120 8.39 -14.46 0.33
C SER A 120 9.67 -13.81 0.85
N LEU A 121 9.98 -14.00 2.15
CA LEU A 121 11.23 -13.52 2.74
C LEU A 121 12.45 -14.24 2.17
N GLU A 122 12.36 -15.56 1.99
CA GLU A 122 13.45 -16.35 1.41
C GLU A 122 13.69 -15.98 -0.06
N GLU A 123 12.63 -15.83 -0.87
CA GLU A 123 12.74 -15.36 -2.24
C GLU A 123 13.42 -13.97 -2.31
N LYS A 124 13.04 -13.06 -1.40
CA LYS A 124 13.68 -11.75 -1.29
C LYS A 124 15.17 -11.83 -0.92
N ARG A 125 15.58 -12.83 -0.14
CA ARG A 125 17.00 -13.01 0.25
C ARG A 125 17.84 -13.63 -0.84
N THR A 126 17.30 -14.61 -1.54
CA THR A 126 18.03 -15.38 -2.56
C THR A 126 18.11 -14.65 -3.91
N HIS A 127 17.15 -13.78 -4.21
CA HIS A 127 17.05 -13.08 -5.49
C HIS A 127 17.16 -14.03 -6.70
N SER A 128 16.60 -15.24 -6.57
CA SER A 128 16.57 -16.21 -7.66
C SER A 128 15.70 -15.69 -8.82
N TYR A 129 15.90 -16.22 -10.01
CA TYR A 129 15.12 -15.82 -11.17
C TYR A 129 13.61 -15.92 -10.91
N GLY A 130 12.87 -14.80 -11.10
CA GLY A 130 11.43 -14.75 -10.88
C GLY A 130 11.00 -14.62 -9.40
N TYR A 131 11.92 -14.29 -8.49
CA TYR A 131 11.62 -14.07 -7.06
C TYR A 131 10.51 -13.06 -6.83
N ASP A 132 10.49 -11.98 -7.61
CA ASP A 132 9.49 -10.93 -7.56
C ASP A 132 8.09 -11.43 -7.96
N VAL A 133 8.00 -12.30 -8.97
CA VAL A 133 6.76 -12.95 -9.39
C VAL A 133 6.22 -13.85 -8.28
N LEU A 134 7.10 -14.64 -7.63
CA LEU A 134 6.72 -15.51 -6.52
C LEU A 134 6.24 -14.70 -5.31
N ILE A 135 6.94 -13.63 -4.96
CA ILE A 135 6.50 -12.73 -3.89
C ILE A 135 5.12 -12.15 -4.20
N CYS A 136 4.90 -11.61 -5.40
CA CYS A 136 3.59 -11.07 -5.81
C CYS A 136 2.49 -12.13 -5.74
N SER A 137 2.77 -13.36 -6.16
CA SER A 137 1.81 -14.48 -6.10
C SER A 137 1.45 -14.86 -4.68
N ASN A 138 2.44 -14.93 -3.77
CA ASN A 138 2.24 -15.21 -2.36
C ASN A 138 1.39 -14.12 -1.70
N ILE A 139 1.67 -12.85 -1.99
CA ILE A 139 0.91 -11.70 -1.46
C ILE A 139 -0.53 -11.69 -2.00
N ALA A 140 -0.73 -11.96 -3.30
CA ALA A 140 -2.07 -12.06 -3.87
C ALA A 140 -2.88 -13.20 -3.21
N SER A 141 -2.24 -14.33 -2.93
CA SER A 141 -2.85 -15.45 -2.20
C SER A 141 -3.22 -15.05 -0.77
N LEU A 142 -2.29 -14.38 -0.06
CA LEU A 142 -2.53 -13.85 1.29
C LEU A 142 -3.75 -12.94 1.34
N LEU A 143 -3.80 -11.92 0.48
CA LEU A 143 -4.94 -11.00 0.40
C LEU A 143 -6.25 -11.72 0.12
N THR A 144 -6.23 -12.73 -0.77
CA THR A 144 -7.41 -13.55 -1.08
C THR A 144 -7.89 -14.33 0.15
N TYR A 145 -6.98 -14.90 0.95
CA TYR A 145 -7.36 -15.57 2.20
C TYR A 145 -7.98 -14.60 3.20
N LEU A 146 -7.43 -13.40 3.35
CA LEU A 146 -8.00 -12.38 4.24
C LEU A 146 -9.39 -11.93 3.77
N MET A 147 -9.62 -11.79 2.47
CA MET A 147 -10.97 -11.52 1.93
C MET A 147 -11.96 -12.62 2.30
N ARG A 148 -11.57 -13.89 2.18
CA ARG A 148 -12.41 -15.02 2.57
C ARG A 148 -12.71 -15.04 4.08
N CYS A 149 -11.76 -14.59 4.91
CA CYS A 149 -12.00 -14.39 6.34
C CYS A 149 -13.03 -13.29 6.58
N LEU A 150 -12.97 -12.17 5.84
CA LEU A 150 -13.98 -11.10 5.93
C LEU A 150 -15.37 -11.60 5.52
N GLN A 151 -15.48 -12.41 4.47
CA GLN A 151 -16.76 -13.04 4.09
C GLN A 151 -17.32 -13.91 5.22
N LYS A 152 -16.48 -14.71 5.88
CA LYS A 152 -16.88 -15.51 7.05
C LYS A 152 -17.31 -14.64 8.23
N LYS A 153 -16.76 -13.44 8.40
CA LYS A 153 -17.18 -12.44 9.38
C LYS A 153 -18.50 -11.74 9.02
N GLY A 154 -19.07 -12.02 7.85
CA GLY A 154 -20.33 -11.44 7.38
C GLY A 154 -20.16 -10.15 6.57
N VAL A 155 -18.94 -9.79 6.17
CA VAL A 155 -18.73 -8.68 5.20
C VAL A 155 -19.26 -9.12 3.85
N ASP A 156 -20.23 -8.40 3.33
CA ASP A 156 -20.77 -8.62 1.98
C ASP A 156 -19.76 -8.12 0.93
N THR A 157 -18.79 -8.99 0.64
CA THR A 157 -17.76 -8.70 -0.35
C THR A 157 -18.34 -8.63 -1.77
N ASP A 158 -19.43 -9.31 -2.05
CA ASP A 158 -20.04 -9.38 -3.38
C ASP A 158 -20.78 -8.08 -3.70
N THR A 159 -21.52 -7.50 -2.75
CA THR A 159 -22.10 -6.16 -2.93
C THR A 159 -21.03 -5.08 -3.00
N ILE A 160 -19.94 -5.19 -2.22
CA ILE A 160 -18.80 -4.25 -2.31
C ILE A 160 -18.08 -4.41 -3.66
N ILE A 161 -18.02 -5.64 -4.19
CA ILE A 161 -17.39 -5.99 -5.45
C ILE A 161 -18.29 -5.67 -6.65
N THR A 162 -19.60 -5.91 -6.53
CA THR A 162 -20.59 -5.74 -7.60
C THR A 162 -21.38 -4.44 -7.49
N ALA A 163 -21.27 -3.71 -6.35
CA ALA A 163 -21.76 -2.35 -6.32
C ALA A 163 -21.22 -1.70 -7.59
N PRO A 164 -22.11 -1.19 -8.49
CA PRO A 164 -21.64 -0.38 -9.58
C PRO A 164 -20.66 0.56 -8.90
N ASP A 165 -19.41 0.56 -9.36
CA ASP A 165 -18.61 1.70 -9.06
C ASP A 165 -19.48 2.86 -9.55
N ASP A 166 -20.07 3.63 -8.64
CA ASP A 166 -20.52 4.98 -8.96
C ASP A 166 -19.33 5.81 -9.47
N CYS A 167 -18.17 5.19 -9.46
CA CYS A 167 -16.97 5.56 -10.15
C CYS A 167 -17.10 5.12 -11.60
N ASP A 168 -17.55 6.05 -12.39
CA ASP A 168 -17.53 6.04 -13.83
C ASP A 168 -16.28 5.30 -14.35
N ALA A 169 -16.45 4.31 -15.23
CA ALA A 169 -15.34 3.56 -15.82
C ALA A 169 -14.22 4.47 -16.38
N SER A 170 -14.57 5.74 -16.65
CA SER A 170 -13.66 6.81 -17.01
C SER A 170 -12.60 7.12 -15.94
N ILE A 171 -12.90 7.05 -14.62
CA ILE A 171 -11.93 7.31 -13.54
C ILE A 171 -10.83 6.24 -13.52
N TYR A 172 -11.15 4.98 -13.78
CA TYR A 172 -10.13 3.92 -13.89
C TYR A 172 -9.30 4.04 -15.16
N SER A 173 -9.91 4.44 -16.26
CA SER A 173 -9.17 4.70 -17.50
C SER A 173 -8.21 5.87 -17.32
N ILE A 174 -8.57 6.88 -16.52
CA ILE A 174 -7.70 8.02 -16.21
C ILE A 174 -6.52 7.63 -15.33
N SER A 175 -6.69 6.78 -14.33
CA SER A 175 -5.53 6.35 -13.53
C SER A 175 -4.52 5.61 -14.38
N LYS A 176 -4.97 4.72 -15.26
CA LYS A 176 -4.11 4.04 -16.24
C LYS A 176 -3.46 5.02 -17.22
N TYR A 177 -4.20 6.02 -17.68
CA TYR A 177 -3.66 7.08 -18.52
C TYR A 177 -2.56 7.86 -17.80
N ILE A 178 -2.77 8.24 -16.53
CA ILE A 178 -1.76 8.91 -15.69
C ILE A 178 -0.51 8.04 -15.55
N GLU A 179 -0.65 6.74 -15.29
CA GLU A 179 0.48 5.81 -15.17
C GLU A 179 1.31 5.75 -16.45
N GLN A 180 0.65 5.69 -17.61
CA GLN A 180 1.30 5.62 -18.92
C GLN A 180 1.96 6.95 -19.35
N HIS A 181 1.35 8.08 -18.97
CA HIS A 181 1.74 9.43 -19.39
C HIS A 181 2.33 10.30 -18.27
N CYS A 182 2.73 9.70 -17.13
CA CYS A 182 3.19 10.47 -15.96
C CYS A 182 4.42 11.35 -16.24
N GLY A 183 5.24 11.02 -17.25
CA GLY A 183 6.36 11.83 -17.72
C GLY A 183 5.96 13.09 -18.48
N GLU A 184 4.70 13.18 -18.92
CA GLU A 184 4.19 14.30 -19.69
C GLU A 184 3.56 15.38 -18.79
N PRO A 185 3.35 16.60 -19.32
CA PRO A 185 2.59 17.63 -18.61
C PRO A 185 1.13 17.22 -18.46
N LEU A 186 0.76 16.73 -17.28
CA LEU A 186 -0.62 16.37 -16.96
C LEU A 186 -1.32 17.49 -16.18
N ARG A 187 -2.47 17.94 -16.68
CA ARG A 187 -3.32 18.93 -16.03
C ARG A 187 -4.64 18.32 -15.60
N VAL A 188 -4.94 18.42 -14.31
CA VAL A 188 -6.17 17.82 -13.72
C VAL A 188 -7.45 18.24 -14.44
N HIS A 189 -7.49 19.49 -14.94
CA HIS A 189 -8.63 19.97 -15.73
C HIS A 189 -8.80 19.20 -17.05
N GLU A 190 -7.70 18.90 -17.74
CA GLU A 190 -7.73 18.14 -18.99
C GLU A 190 -8.16 16.68 -18.73
N LEU A 191 -7.66 16.09 -17.64
CA LEU A 191 -8.08 14.75 -17.21
C LEU A 191 -9.58 14.69 -16.88
N ALA A 192 -10.12 15.73 -16.24
CA ALA A 192 -11.56 15.82 -15.98
C ALA A 192 -12.36 15.90 -17.29
N GLN A 193 -11.89 16.69 -18.27
CA GLN A 193 -12.53 16.78 -19.58
C GLN A 193 -12.51 15.45 -20.34
N MET A 194 -11.42 14.69 -20.24
CA MET A 194 -11.34 13.34 -20.84
C MET A 194 -12.39 12.39 -20.28
N CYS A 195 -12.82 12.60 -19.03
CA CYS A 195 -13.92 11.85 -18.40
C CYS A 195 -15.30 12.44 -18.72
N GLY A 196 -15.40 13.56 -19.45
CA GLY A 196 -16.67 14.26 -19.64
C GLY A 196 -17.21 14.92 -18.36
N MET A 197 -16.35 15.17 -17.37
CA MET A 197 -16.74 15.66 -16.05
C MET A 197 -16.35 17.11 -15.82
N SER A 198 -17.12 17.82 -14.96
CA SER A 198 -16.65 19.09 -14.41
C SER A 198 -15.45 18.83 -13.48
N TYR A 199 -14.55 19.82 -13.37
CA TYR A 199 -13.39 19.72 -12.48
C TYR A 199 -13.77 19.34 -11.02
N SER A 200 -14.82 19.98 -10.49
CA SER A 200 -15.25 19.76 -9.10
C SER A 200 -15.79 18.36 -8.89
N TYR A 201 -16.58 17.85 -9.82
CA TYR A 201 -17.11 16.48 -9.75
C TYR A 201 -15.99 15.45 -9.89
N PHE A 202 -15.10 15.63 -10.88
CA PHE A 202 -13.92 14.78 -11.07
C PHE A 202 -13.03 14.74 -9.82
N ALA A 203 -12.70 15.92 -9.24
CA ALA A 203 -11.83 16.00 -8.08
C ALA A 203 -12.43 15.29 -6.85
N LYS A 204 -13.75 15.44 -6.65
CA LYS A 204 -14.50 14.75 -5.60
C LYS A 204 -14.46 13.24 -5.84
N LEU A 205 -14.89 12.78 -7.03
CA LEU A 205 -14.98 11.38 -7.39
C LEU A 205 -13.59 10.71 -7.36
N PHE A 206 -12.55 11.38 -7.86
CA PHE A 206 -11.19 10.86 -7.82
C PHE A 206 -10.71 10.67 -6.38
N ARG A 207 -11.01 11.61 -5.48
CA ARG A 207 -10.68 11.51 -4.06
C ARG A 207 -11.44 10.37 -3.37
N GLU A 208 -12.71 10.20 -3.68
CA GLU A 208 -13.54 9.11 -3.15
C GLU A 208 -13.04 7.74 -3.63
N THR A 209 -12.57 7.66 -4.89
CA THR A 209 -12.07 6.41 -5.48
C THR A 209 -10.68 6.04 -4.99
N TYR A 210 -9.74 7.00 -5.02
CA TYR A 210 -8.32 6.75 -4.75
C TYR A 210 -7.87 7.26 -3.38
N ASN A 211 -8.76 7.83 -2.58
CA ASN A 211 -8.53 8.42 -1.27
C ASN A 211 -7.41 9.50 -1.26
N GLN A 212 -7.13 10.09 -2.41
CA GLN A 212 -6.14 11.14 -2.61
C GLN A 212 -6.56 12.05 -3.78
N SER A 213 -6.03 13.27 -3.82
CA SER A 213 -6.28 14.13 -4.97
C SER A 213 -5.59 13.59 -6.23
N CYS A 214 -6.14 13.88 -7.41
CA CYS A 214 -5.53 13.51 -8.68
C CYS A 214 -4.09 14.05 -8.82
N LYS A 215 -3.82 15.25 -8.29
CA LYS A 215 -2.48 15.83 -8.27
C LYS A 215 -1.50 15.01 -7.43
N GLU A 216 -1.91 14.57 -6.24
CA GLU A 216 -1.10 13.70 -5.38
C GLU A 216 -0.86 12.34 -6.04
N TYR A 217 -1.86 11.79 -6.71
CA TYR A 217 -1.73 10.55 -7.47
C TYR A 217 -0.68 10.68 -8.60
N ILE A 218 -0.71 11.80 -9.34
CA ILE A 218 0.32 12.09 -10.38
C ILE A 218 1.71 12.19 -9.74
N GLU A 219 1.85 12.95 -8.64
CA GLU A 219 3.14 13.06 -7.93
C GLU A 219 3.64 11.68 -7.47
N PHE A 220 2.77 10.87 -6.87
CA PHE A 220 3.09 9.53 -6.42
C PHE A 220 3.55 8.61 -7.55
N THR A 221 2.81 8.59 -8.66
CA THR A 221 3.17 7.80 -9.86
C THR A 221 4.55 8.20 -10.41
N ARG A 222 4.82 9.51 -10.46
CA ARG A 222 6.13 10.04 -10.87
C ARG A 222 7.27 9.61 -9.95
N ILE A 223 7.02 9.64 -8.63
CA ILE A 223 8.02 9.21 -7.63
C ILE A 223 8.29 7.71 -7.74
N ASN A 224 7.29 6.88 -7.98
CA ASN A 224 7.49 5.45 -8.18
C ASN A 224 8.33 5.18 -9.43
N LYS A 225 8.01 5.81 -10.56
CA LYS A 225 8.82 5.71 -11.79
C LYS A 225 10.26 6.22 -11.57
N ALA A 226 10.45 7.31 -10.81
CA ALA A 226 11.78 7.79 -10.45
C ALA A 226 12.53 6.79 -9.57
N THR A 227 11.83 6.12 -8.66
CA THR A 227 12.38 5.05 -7.81
C THR A 227 12.88 3.88 -8.66
N ASP A 228 12.10 3.44 -9.65
CA ASP A 228 12.48 2.36 -10.57
C ASP A 228 13.71 2.74 -11.42
N LEU A 229 13.72 3.95 -11.95
CA LEU A 229 14.89 4.44 -12.71
C LEU A 229 16.16 4.53 -11.86
N LEU A 230 16.03 4.92 -10.57
CA LEU A 230 17.16 4.94 -9.63
C LEU A 230 17.68 3.54 -9.31
N LEU A 231 16.78 2.53 -9.24
CA LEU A 231 17.11 1.14 -8.95
C LEU A 231 17.77 0.44 -10.13
N PHE A 232 17.11 0.51 -11.27
CA PHE A 232 17.40 -0.35 -12.41
C PHE A 232 18.30 0.32 -13.46
N THR A 233 18.64 1.61 -13.26
CA THR A 233 19.49 2.34 -14.21
C THR A 233 20.62 3.10 -13.52
N ASN A 234 21.63 3.50 -14.31
CA ASN A 234 22.69 4.41 -13.87
C ASN A 234 22.48 5.85 -14.34
N GLN A 235 21.24 6.22 -14.66
CA GLN A 235 20.92 7.57 -15.12
C GLN A 235 21.09 8.60 -14.00
N ASP A 236 21.45 9.82 -14.38
CA ASP A 236 21.56 10.93 -13.44
C ASP A 236 20.18 11.52 -13.07
N LEU A 237 20.16 12.33 -12.02
CA LEU A 237 18.92 12.94 -11.55
C LEU A 237 18.30 13.92 -12.53
N THR A 238 19.08 14.49 -13.44
CA THR A 238 18.60 15.40 -14.50
C THR A 238 17.76 14.63 -15.49
N TYR A 239 18.29 13.53 -16.00
CA TYR A 239 17.57 12.62 -16.86
C TYR A 239 16.30 12.08 -16.18
N ILE A 240 16.43 11.58 -14.93
CA ILE A 240 15.30 11.03 -14.18
C ILE A 240 14.21 12.08 -13.98
N SER A 241 14.55 13.34 -13.67
CA SER A 241 13.56 14.40 -13.49
C SER A 241 12.76 14.67 -14.77
N GLN A 242 13.42 14.66 -15.93
CA GLN A 242 12.78 14.85 -17.24
C GLN A 242 11.86 13.67 -17.58
N GLU A 243 12.38 12.44 -17.50
CA GLU A 243 11.62 11.22 -17.80
C GLU A 243 10.41 10.98 -16.91
N THR A 244 10.44 11.54 -15.72
CA THR A 244 9.35 11.39 -14.74
C THR A 244 8.45 12.62 -14.64
N GLY A 245 8.64 13.62 -15.53
CA GLY A 245 7.75 14.78 -15.66
C GLY A 245 7.89 15.82 -14.56
N PHE A 246 9.01 15.83 -13.81
CA PHE A 246 9.34 16.93 -12.92
C PHE A 246 9.95 18.11 -13.68
N ALA A 247 9.65 19.33 -13.24
CA ALA A 247 10.16 20.53 -13.88
C ALA A 247 11.69 20.60 -13.89
N ASP A 248 12.31 20.13 -12.82
CA ASP A 248 13.76 20.11 -12.62
C ASP A 248 14.17 19.12 -11.50
N CYS A 249 15.50 18.91 -11.35
CA CYS A 249 16.05 18.05 -10.29
C CYS A 249 15.65 18.51 -8.88
N SER A 250 15.55 19.82 -8.62
CA SER A 250 15.24 20.33 -7.32
C SER A 250 13.80 20.01 -6.92
N HIS A 251 12.89 20.08 -7.89
CA HIS A 251 11.50 19.66 -7.73
C HIS A 251 11.42 18.15 -7.47
N LEU A 252 12.11 17.32 -8.25
CA LEU A 252 12.21 15.88 -8.00
C LEU A 252 12.72 15.59 -6.58
N ILE A 253 13.87 16.16 -6.17
CA ILE A 253 14.48 15.89 -4.87
C ILE A 253 13.53 16.26 -3.72
N ARG A 254 12.89 17.44 -3.79
CA ARG A 254 11.96 17.90 -2.77
C ARG A 254 10.74 16.98 -2.67
N THR A 255 10.15 16.61 -3.81
CA THR A 255 8.98 15.73 -3.86
C THR A 255 9.34 14.30 -3.42
N PHE A 256 10.50 13.79 -3.85
CA PHE A 256 10.98 12.48 -3.42
C PHE A 256 11.19 12.43 -1.90
N LYS A 257 11.80 13.49 -1.31
CA LYS A 257 11.94 13.57 0.15
C LYS A 257 10.61 13.64 0.87
N LYS A 258 9.61 14.35 0.32
CA LYS A 258 8.23 14.39 0.83
C LYS A 258 7.63 12.98 0.91
N TRP A 259 7.82 12.16 -0.13
CA TRP A 259 7.18 10.85 -0.26
C TRP A 259 7.96 9.68 0.37
N LYS A 260 9.29 9.72 0.34
CA LYS A 260 10.17 8.64 0.82
C LYS A 260 10.92 8.98 2.12
N GLY A 261 10.70 10.17 2.70
CA GLY A 261 11.38 10.62 3.92
C GLY A 261 12.84 11.03 3.75
N MET A 262 13.47 10.68 2.63
CA MET A 262 14.88 10.94 2.34
C MET A 262 15.13 11.33 0.89
N THR A 263 16.31 11.89 0.61
CA THR A 263 16.66 12.28 -0.77
C THR A 263 16.93 11.04 -1.67
N PRO A 264 16.79 11.17 -3.02
CA PRO A 264 17.10 10.07 -3.94
C PRO A 264 18.48 9.48 -3.75
N LYS A 265 19.48 10.33 -3.47
CA LYS A 265 20.88 9.90 -3.24
C LYS A 265 21.03 9.12 -1.93
N GLN A 266 20.36 9.54 -0.87
CA GLN A 266 20.33 8.81 0.40
C GLN A 266 19.63 7.47 0.21
N TRP A 267 18.48 7.47 -0.44
CA TRP A 267 17.68 6.30 -0.70
C TRP A 267 18.46 5.25 -1.52
N LYS A 268 19.16 5.66 -2.61
CA LYS A 268 20.01 4.76 -3.41
C LYS A 268 21.15 4.14 -2.60
N LYS A 269 21.61 4.79 -1.50
CA LYS A 269 22.62 4.23 -0.61
C LYS A 269 22.10 3.17 0.35
N THR A 270 20.82 3.20 0.72
CA THR A 270 20.21 2.19 1.61
C THR A 270 19.98 0.84 0.91
N LEU A 271 20.13 0.80 -0.42
CA LEU A 271 19.91 -0.39 -1.25
C LEU A 271 21.20 -1.11 -1.65
N LYS A 272 22.34 -0.55 -1.27
CA LYS A 272 23.68 -1.14 -1.43
C LYS A 272 24.16 -1.77 -0.12
#